data_ad89a8337daefe650b1da716b87324bc
#
_entry.id   ad89a8337daefe650b1da716b87324bc
#
_cell.length_a   1.000
_cell.length_b   1.000
_cell.length_c   1.000
_cell.angle_alpha   90.00
_cell.angle_beta   90.00
_cell.angle_gamma   90.00
#
_symmetry.space_group_name_H-M   'P 1'
#
loop_
_entity.id
_entity.type
_entity.pdbx_description
1 polymer ?
#
loop_
_entity_poly.entity_id
_entity_poly.type
_entity_poly.pdbx_seq_one_letter_code
_entity_poly.pdbx_strand_id
1 'polypeptide(L)'
;IVAYMGYGLFSTNTGWINNTLLPLFGYDGPNIAFYGTRKYWPFILTFVAVWKGLGYNSIIYLSSIIGIDRNLYEAAYIDGCSKLKQIRHITLPLLKPTVIILVIMALGHIMNSNFGLFYQTTQNSGALYPVTQTLDVYVYRSIMETQNLSMGAAAAALQSIVGFCLIMIANTAIRKFDSDNALF
;
A
#
# COMPACT_ATOMS: atom_id res chain seq x y z
N ILE A 1 1.76 -15.38 4.11
CA ILE A 1 1.28 -15.94 2.84
C ILE A 1 1.85 -15.14 1.66
N VAL A 2 1.57 -13.83 1.50
CA VAL A 2 2.04 -13.02 0.37
C VAL A 2 3.56 -13.09 0.15
N ALA A 3 4.36 -13.11 1.22
CA ALA A 3 5.81 -13.25 1.14
C ALA A 3 6.26 -14.57 0.49
N TYR A 4 5.61 -15.68 0.86
CA TYR A 4 5.89 -16.98 0.26
C TYR A 4 5.42 -17.09 -1.18
N MET A 5 4.28 -16.46 -1.52
CA MET A 5 3.86 -16.33 -2.92
C MET A 5 4.90 -15.54 -3.73
N GLY A 6 5.42 -14.43 -3.17
CA GLY A 6 6.52 -13.69 -3.78
C GLY A 6 7.75 -14.56 -4.02
N TYR A 7 8.14 -15.37 -3.05
CA TYR A 7 9.24 -16.33 -3.23
C TYR A 7 8.96 -17.35 -4.34
N GLY A 8 7.78 -17.92 -4.37
CA GLY A 8 7.35 -18.83 -5.43
C GLY A 8 7.36 -18.22 -6.82
N LEU A 9 7.15 -16.91 -6.93
CA LEU A 9 7.20 -16.19 -8.20
C LEU A 9 8.63 -15.81 -8.63
N PHE A 10 9.44 -15.26 -7.72
CA PHE A 10 10.71 -14.59 -8.02
C PHE A 10 11.96 -15.42 -7.65
N SER A 11 11.83 -16.65 -7.14
CA SER A 11 12.98 -17.51 -6.87
C SER A 11 13.76 -17.78 -8.16
N THR A 12 15.10 -17.74 -8.07
CA THR A 12 15.96 -17.92 -9.25
C THR A 12 15.82 -19.30 -9.88
N ASN A 13 15.77 -20.35 -9.05
CA ASN A 13 15.76 -21.74 -9.53
C ASN A 13 14.36 -22.34 -9.67
N THR A 14 13.46 -21.98 -8.75
CA THR A 14 12.10 -22.56 -8.65
C THR A 14 11.00 -21.56 -8.95
N GLY A 15 11.34 -20.29 -9.22
CA GLY A 15 10.36 -19.24 -9.43
C GLY A 15 9.56 -19.44 -10.72
N TRP A 16 8.25 -19.23 -10.62
CA TRP A 16 7.35 -19.39 -11.76
C TRP A 16 7.69 -18.43 -12.92
N ILE A 17 8.20 -17.25 -12.63
CA ILE A 17 8.60 -16.27 -13.66
C ILE A 17 9.75 -16.83 -14.51
N ASN A 18 10.81 -17.33 -13.88
CA ASN A 18 11.97 -17.85 -14.60
C ASN A 18 11.65 -19.15 -15.34
N ASN A 19 10.86 -20.04 -14.74
CA ASN A 19 10.65 -21.39 -15.29
C ASN A 19 9.43 -21.50 -16.21
N THR A 20 8.49 -20.56 -16.15
CA THR A 20 7.25 -20.65 -16.92
C THR A 20 7.02 -19.39 -17.76
N LEU A 21 7.05 -18.21 -17.15
CA LEU A 21 6.67 -16.98 -17.83
C LEU A 21 7.71 -16.55 -18.88
N LEU A 22 8.99 -16.49 -18.52
CA LEU A 22 10.05 -16.07 -19.43
C LEU A 22 10.21 -17.02 -20.63
N PRO A 23 10.22 -18.35 -20.48
CA PRO A 23 10.25 -19.25 -21.63
C PRO A 23 9.01 -19.13 -22.52
N LEU A 24 7.83 -18.85 -21.96
CA LEU A 24 6.59 -18.66 -22.73
C LEU A 24 6.69 -17.44 -23.67
N PHE A 25 7.44 -16.40 -23.27
CA PHE A 25 7.72 -15.22 -24.09
C PHE A 25 8.98 -15.35 -24.97
N GLY A 26 9.55 -16.57 -25.08
CA GLY A 26 10.72 -16.84 -25.95
C GLY A 26 12.06 -16.36 -25.36
N TYR A 27 12.15 -16.22 -24.05
CA TYR A 27 13.40 -15.89 -23.39
C TYR A 27 14.20 -17.17 -23.06
N ASP A 28 15.27 -17.40 -23.81
CA ASP A 28 16.19 -18.54 -23.64
C ASP A 28 17.49 -18.16 -22.90
N GLY A 29 17.50 -17.03 -22.22
CA GLY A 29 18.64 -16.56 -21.44
C GLY A 29 18.77 -17.22 -20.06
N PRO A 30 19.84 -16.90 -19.32
CA PRO A 30 20.03 -17.41 -17.97
C PRO A 30 18.93 -16.90 -17.01
N ASN A 31 18.58 -17.72 -16.01
CA ASN A 31 17.60 -17.36 -15.00
C ASN A 31 17.95 -16.02 -14.33
N ILE A 32 16.97 -15.16 -14.20
CA ILE A 32 17.14 -13.84 -13.57
C ILE A 32 17.24 -14.03 -12.05
N ALA A 33 18.38 -13.62 -11.49
CA ALA A 33 18.60 -13.64 -10.03
C ALA A 33 17.94 -12.44 -9.37
N PHE A 34 16.61 -12.47 -9.21
CA PHE A 34 15.84 -11.36 -8.60
C PHE A 34 16.35 -11.01 -7.21
N TYR A 35 16.63 -11.99 -6.34
CA TYR A 35 17.12 -11.78 -4.98
C TYR A 35 18.58 -11.28 -4.89
N GLY A 36 19.33 -11.34 -5.99
CA GLY A 36 20.67 -10.77 -6.12
C GLY A 36 20.69 -9.39 -6.77
N THR A 37 19.62 -8.97 -7.43
CA THR A 37 19.59 -7.77 -8.26
C THR A 37 18.64 -6.72 -7.70
N ARG A 38 19.19 -5.61 -7.17
CA ARG A 38 18.43 -4.52 -6.52
C ARG A 38 17.46 -3.80 -7.45
N LYS A 39 17.78 -3.70 -8.73
CA LYS A 39 17.06 -2.89 -9.74
C LYS A 39 15.56 -3.24 -9.84
N TYR A 40 15.20 -4.50 -9.71
CA TYR A 40 13.81 -4.96 -9.88
C TYR A 40 12.94 -4.77 -8.65
N TRP A 41 13.54 -4.72 -7.45
CA TRP A 41 12.79 -4.76 -6.19
C TRP A 41 11.89 -3.57 -5.91
N PRO A 42 12.25 -2.31 -6.21
CA PRO A 42 11.31 -1.21 -6.04
C PRO A 42 10.00 -1.41 -6.82
N PHE A 43 10.09 -1.92 -8.04
CA PHE A 43 8.90 -2.21 -8.87
C PHE A 43 8.13 -3.42 -8.35
N ILE A 44 8.81 -4.50 -7.98
CA ILE A 44 8.20 -5.71 -7.41
C ILE A 44 7.47 -5.37 -6.11
N LEU A 45 8.10 -4.66 -5.19
CA LEU A 45 7.50 -4.27 -3.91
C LEU A 45 6.29 -3.36 -4.12
N THR A 46 6.39 -2.40 -5.03
CA THR A 46 5.25 -1.52 -5.37
C THR A 46 4.10 -2.32 -5.96
N PHE A 47 4.38 -3.22 -6.91
CA PHE A 47 3.36 -4.09 -7.50
C PHE A 47 2.67 -4.96 -6.45
N VAL A 48 3.43 -5.64 -5.59
CA VAL A 48 2.89 -6.50 -4.53
C VAL A 48 2.11 -5.67 -3.50
N ALA A 49 2.58 -4.47 -3.15
CA ALA A 49 1.87 -3.57 -2.25
C ALA A 49 0.51 -3.15 -2.80
N VAL A 50 0.48 -2.71 -4.06
CA VAL A 50 -0.77 -2.32 -4.76
C VAL A 50 -1.70 -3.51 -4.87
N TRP A 51 -1.21 -4.66 -5.34
CA TRP A 51 -2.00 -5.88 -5.48
C TRP A 51 -2.63 -6.32 -4.14
N LYS A 52 -1.84 -6.31 -3.07
CA LYS A 52 -2.32 -6.63 -1.72
C LYS A 52 -3.37 -5.63 -1.22
N GLY A 53 -3.17 -4.34 -1.52
CA GLY A 53 -4.07 -3.26 -1.10
C GLY A 53 -5.38 -3.22 -1.89
N LEU A 54 -5.38 -3.62 -3.15
CA LEU A 54 -6.54 -3.54 -4.03
C LEU A 54 -7.77 -4.23 -3.46
N GLY A 55 -7.63 -5.46 -2.95
CA GLY A 55 -8.75 -6.22 -2.40
C GLY A 55 -9.42 -5.51 -1.22
N TYR A 56 -8.63 -5.10 -0.25
CA TYR A 56 -9.14 -4.43 0.94
C TYR A 56 -9.78 -3.06 0.63
N ASN A 57 -9.09 -2.24 -0.15
CA ASN A 57 -9.59 -0.92 -0.52
C ASN A 57 -10.85 -1.01 -1.39
N SER A 58 -10.92 -2.00 -2.29
CA SER A 58 -12.12 -2.22 -3.12
C SER A 58 -13.36 -2.51 -2.28
N ILE A 59 -13.22 -3.29 -1.20
CA ILE A 59 -14.34 -3.60 -0.29
C ILE A 59 -14.81 -2.33 0.42
N ILE A 60 -13.91 -1.48 0.88
CA ILE A 60 -14.27 -0.21 1.56
C ILE A 60 -15.03 0.70 0.61
N TYR A 61 -14.51 0.91 -0.60
CA TYR A 61 -15.20 1.75 -1.60
C TYR A 61 -16.55 1.16 -2.01
N LEU A 62 -16.61 -0.15 -2.22
CA LEU A 62 -17.86 -0.83 -2.57
C LEU A 62 -18.91 -0.67 -1.47
N SER A 63 -18.53 -0.85 -0.21
CA SER A 63 -19.44 -0.65 0.93
C SER A 63 -19.97 0.77 1.00
N SER A 64 -19.10 1.76 0.74
CA SER A 64 -19.51 3.17 0.70
C SER A 64 -20.46 3.47 -0.45
N ILE A 65 -20.24 2.85 -1.62
CA ILE A 65 -21.14 3.00 -2.79
C ILE A 65 -22.50 2.38 -2.53
N ILE A 66 -22.53 1.19 -1.93
CA ILE A 66 -23.79 0.49 -1.59
C ILE A 66 -24.61 1.28 -0.56
N GLY A 67 -23.94 2.03 0.31
CA GLY A 67 -24.59 2.89 1.30
C GLY A 67 -25.23 4.16 0.75
N ILE A 68 -25.02 4.50 -0.53
CA ILE A 68 -25.65 5.65 -1.18
C ILE A 68 -27.14 5.35 -1.44
N ASP A 69 -28.00 6.33 -1.10
CA ASP A 69 -29.44 6.18 -1.32
C ASP A 69 -29.76 5.97 -2.81
N ARG A 70 -30.46 4.89 -3.09
CA ARG A 70 -30.88 4.51 -4.43
C ARG A 70 -31.79 5.55 -5.09
N ASN A 71 -32.60 6.24 -4.29
CA ASN A 71 -33.53 7.26 -4.81
C ASN A 71 -32.81 8.36 -5.58
N LEU A 72 -31.56 8.68 -5.20
CA LEU A 72 -30.73 9.66 -5.92
C LEU A 72 -30.43 9.23 -7.36
N TYR A 73 -30.16 7.95 -7.56
CA TYR A 73 -29.88 7.39 -8.88
C TYR A 73 -31.17 7.25 -9.73
N GLU A 74 -32.29 6.92 -9.09
CA GLU A 74 -33.59 6.81 -9.75
C GLU A 74 -34.07 8.19 -10.21
N ALA A 75 -33.99 9.21 -9.38
CA ALA A 75 -34.30 10.58 -9.76
C ALA A 75 -33.42 11.06 -10.93
N ALA A 76 -32.12 10.84 -10.86
CA ALA A 76 -31.19 11.20 -11.92
C ALA A 76 -31.47 10.43 -13.23
N TYR A 77 -31.95 9.19 -13.13
CA TYR A 77 -32.36 8.41 -14.31
C TYR A 77 -33.62 9.00 -14.97
N ILE A 78 -34.61 9.41 -14.19
CA ILE A 78 -35.82 10.07 -14.67
C ILE A 78 -35.48 11.39 -15.39
N ASP A 79 -34.49 12.14 -14.85
CA ASP A 79 -33.97 13.37 -15.44
C ASP A 79 -33.10 13.14 -16.69
N GLY A 80 -33.01 11.88 -17.19
CA GLY A 80 -32.25 11.54 -18.38
C GLY A 80 -30.70 11.57 -18.20
N CYS A 81 -30.21 11.53 -16.98
CA CYS A 81 -28.78 11.49 -16.72
C CYS A 81 -28.15 10.16 -17.13
N SER A 82 -27.11 10.21 -17.97
CA SER A 82 -26.30 9.03 -18.30
C SER A 82 -25.56 8.49 -17.08
N LYS A 83 -25.22 7.18 -17.09
CA LYS A 83 -24.45 6.54 -15.99
C LYS A 83 -23.16 7.28 -15.64
N LEU A 84 -22.45 7.80 -16.63
CA LEU A 84 -21.22 8.56 -16.40
C LEU A 84 -21.48 9.88 -15.68
N LYS A 85 -22.58 10.57 -15.99
CA LYS A 85 -23.00 11.77 -15.25
C LYS A 85 -23.41 11.44 -13.82
N GLN A 86 -24.12 10.33 -13.58
CA GLN A 86 -24.46 9.86 -12.25
C GLN A 86 -23.22 9.56 -11.41
N ILE A 87 -22.21 8.88 -11.99
CA ILE A 87 -20.93 8.65 -11.30
C ILE A 87 -20.26 9.96 -10.91
N ARG A 88 -20.16 10.91 -11.82
CA ARG A 88 -19.46 12.18 -11.59
C ARG A 88 -20.15 13.11 -10.61
N HIS A 89 -21.50 13.15 -10.61
CA HIS A 89 -22.25 14.14 -9.83
C HIS A 89 -22.94 13.58 -8.58
N ILE A 90 -23.09 12.25 -8.48
CA ILE A 90 -23.69 11.58 -7.32
C ILE A 90 -22.62 10.75 -6.60
N THR A 91 -22.07 9.73 -7.30
CA THR A 91 -21.19 8.75 -6.65
C THR A 91 -19.90 9.39 -6.14
N LEU A 92 -19.15 10.11 -6.97
CA LEU A 92 -17.87 10.69 -6.59
C LEU A 92 -17.96 11.73 -5.46
N PRO A 93 -18.93 12.67 -5.46
CA PRO A 93 -19.09 13.60 -4.35
C PRO A 93 -19.45 12.91 -3.04
N LEU A 94 -20.33 11.91 -3.07
CA LEU A 94 -20.73 11.16 -1.88
C LEU A 94 -19.65 10.19 -1.35
N LEU A 95 -18.70 9.81 -2.18
CA LEU A 95 -17.50 9.05 -1.75
C LEU A 95 -16.41 9.93 -1.15
N LYS A 96 -16.48 11.26 -1.33
CA LYS A 96 -15.44 12.19 -0.87
C LYS A 96 -15.08 12.01 0.61
N PRO A 97 -16.03 11.87 1.57
CA PRO A 97 -15.71 11.63 2.98
C PRO A 97 -14.86 10.37 3.18
N THR A 98 -15.25 9.27 2.53
CA THR A 98 -14.51 8.00 2.60
C THR A 98 -13.08 8.14 2.08
N VAL A 99 -12.90 8.81 0.94
CA VAL A 99 -11.57 9.07 0.37
C VAL A 99 -10.72 9.91 1.32
N ILE A 100 -11.28 10.96 1.91
CA ILE A 100 -10.58 11.83 2.86
C ILE A 100 -10.10 11.04 4.07
N ILE A 101 -10.96 10.25 4.69
CA ILE A 101 -10.62 9.41 5.85
C ILE A 101 -9.47 8.45 5.49
N LEU A 102 -9.57 7.75 4.35
CA LEU A 102 -8.54 6.82 3.91
C LEU A 102 -7.20 7.53 3.64
N VAL A 103 -7.23 8.73 3.07
CA VAL A 103 -6.01 9.54 2.83
C VAL A 103 -5.37 9.97 4.15
N ILE A 104 -6.16 10.46 5.13
CA ILE A 104 -5.62 10.84 6.44
C ILE A 104 -4.99 9.62 7.14
N MET A 105 -5.67 8.48 7.12
CA MET A 105 -5.14 7.24 7.68
C MET A 105 -3.83 6.81 6.98
N ALA A 106 -3.77 6.90 5.65
CA ALA A 106 -2.57 6.57 4.90
C ALA A 106 -1.40 7.51 5.25
N LEU A 107 -1.67 8.81 5.42
CA LEU A 107 -0.67 9.79 5.87
C LEU A 107 -0.16 9.51 7.28
N GLY A 108 -1.04 9.09 8.19
CA GLY A 108 -0.63 8.68 9.54
C GLY A 108 0.30 7.47 9.55
N HIS A 109 0.15 6.59 8.59
CA HIS A 109 0.99 5.40 8.44
C HIS A 109 2.17 5.56 7.47
N ILE A 110 2.44 6.76 6.96
CA ILE A 110 3.48 6.98 5.93
C ILE A 110 4.89 6.62 6.41
N MET A 111 5.15 6.77 7.72
CA MET A 111 6.42 6.40 8.33
C MET A 111 6.49 4.90 8.67
N ASN A 112 5.35 4.21 8.67
CA ASN A 112 5.26 2.78 8.93
C ASN A 112 5.30 2.03 7.61
N SER A 113 6.27 1.17 7.46
CA SER A 113 6.35 0.29 6.29
C SER A 113 5.63 -1.03 6.55
N ASN A 114 5.24 -1.71 5.48
CA ASN A 114 4.74 -3.07 5.61
C ASN A 114 5.90 -4.02 5.88
N PHE A 115 6.22 -4.26 7.16
CA PHE A 115 7.31 -5.15 7.58
C PHE A 115 7.30 -6.49 6.83
N GLY A 116 6.13 -7.14 6.70
CA GLY A 116 6.01 -8.40 5.97
C GLY A 116 6.38 -8.28 4.50
N LEU A 117 6.13 -7.14 3.88
CA LEU A 117 6.51 -6.90 2.48
C LEU A 117 8.02 -6.67 2.35
N PHE A 118 8.59 -5.79 3.16
CA PHE A 118 9.99 -5.40 3.03
C PHE A 118 10.98 -6.41 3.61
N TYR A 119 10.60 -7.13 4.67
CA TYR A 119 11.46 -8.11 5.33
C TYR A 119 11.22 -9.53 4.83
N GLN A 120 9.96 -9.99 4.86
CA GLN A 120 9.64 -11.38 4.56
C GLN A 120 9.65 -11.68 3.05
N THR A 121 9.10 -10.78 2.21
CA THR A 121 9.07 -11.01 0.75
C THR A 121 10.47 -11.00 0.14
N THR A 122 11.37 -10.19 0.68
CA THR A 122 12.77 -10.10 0.24
C THR A 122 13.68 -11.16 0.87
N GLN A 123 13.13 -12.04 1.71
CA GLN A 123 13.85 -13.11 2.43
C GLN A 123 15.03 -12.55 3.24
N ASN A 124 14.94 -11.32 3.73
CA ASN A 124 16.01 -10.63 4.44
C ASN A 124 17.37 -10.70 3.70
N SER A 125 17.37 -10.70 2.38
CA SER A 125 18.59 -10.80 1.56
C SER A 125 19.47 -9.57 1.76
N GLY A 126 20.72 -9.77 2.22
CA GLY A 126 21.69 -8.69 2.41
C GLY A 126 21.99 -7.90 1.13
N ALA A 127 21.90 -8.56 -0.04
CA ALA A 127 22.07 -7.90 -1.33
C ALA A 127 21.00 -6.82 -1.59
N LEU A 128 19.83 -6.91 -0.95
CA LEU A 128 18.69 -6.02 -1.14
C LEU A 128 18.57 -4.93 -0.07
N TYR A 129 19.35 -4.96 0.99
CA TYR A 129 19.28 -3.98 2.09
C TYR A 129 19.20 -2.52 1.65
N PRO A 130 19.99 -2.04 0.68
CA PRO A 130 19.93 -0.64 0.26
C PRO A 130 18.58 -0.18 -0.29
N VAL A 131 17.72 -1.10 -0.72
CA VAL A 131 16.39 -0.81 -1.29
C VAL A 131 15.22 -1.34 -0.45
N THR A 132 15.50 -2.08 0.62
CA THR A 132 14.49 -2.71 1.48
C THR A 132 14.58 -2.30 2.95
N GLN A 133 15.61 -1.54 3.33
CA GLN A 133 15.80 -1.09 4.71
C GLN A 133 14.89 0.09 5.02
N THR A 134 13.69 -0.22 5.50
CA THR A 134 12.74 0.76 6.04
C THR A 134 12.95 0.91 7.55
N LEU A 135 12.32 1.92 8.18
CA LEU A 135 12.45 2.14 9.62
C LEU A 135 11.96 0.94 10.43
N ASP A 136 10.85 0.31 10.05
CA ASP A 136 10.33 -0.87 10.75
C ASP A 136 11.29 -2.06 10.66
N VAL A 137 11.88 -2.28 9.49
CA VAL A 137 12.89 -3.31 9.28
C VAL A 137 14.16 -3.00 10.10
N TYR A 138 14.54 -1.72 10.17
CA TYR A 138 15.66 -1.26 10.99
C TYR A 138 15.39 -1.48 12.48
N VAL A 139 14.22 -1.10 12.99
CA VAL A 139 13.81 -1.34 14.39
C VAL A 139 13.86 -2.84 14.70
N TYR A 140 13.28 -3.66 13.85
CA TYR A 140 13.29 -5.12 14.04
C TYR A 140 14.71 -5.69 14.12
N ARG A 141 15.59 -5.32 13.17
CA ARG A 141 16.99 -5.78 13.19
C ARG A 141 17.77 -5.26 14.39
N SER A 142 17.54 -4.01 14.78
CA SER A 142 18.17 -3.43 15.97
C SER A 142 17.87 -4.24 17.23
N ILE A 143 16.64 -4.73 17.35
CA ILE A 143 16.21 -5.52 18.50
C ILE A 143 16.67 -6.98 18.37
N MET A 144 16.44 -7.61 17.24
CA MET A 144 16.62 -9.07 17.08
C MET A 144 18.04 -9.49 16.70
N GLU A 145 18.73 -8.68 15.89
CA GLU A 145 20.06 -9.03 15.38
C GLU A 145 21.18 -8.37 16.20
N THR A 146 21.01 -7.11 16.62
CA THR A 146 22.03 -6.37 17.36
C THR A 146 21.74 -6.24 18.86
N GLN A 147 20.59 -6.72 19.32
CA GLN A 147 20.14 -6.62 20.73
C GLN A 147 20.16 -5.19 21.28
N ASN A 148 20.09 -4.19 20.41
CA ASN A 148 20.10 -2.77 20.78
C ASN A 148 18.66 -2.25 20.96
N LEU A 149 18.09 -2.52 22.11
CA LEU A 149 16.73 -2.13 22.45
C LEU A 149 16.54 -0.61 22.45
N SER A 150 17.55 0.13 22.90
CA SER A 150 17.49 1.59 23.00
C SER A 150 17.36 2.25 21.64
N MET A 151 18.11 1.77 20.65
CA MET A 151 18.06 2.31 19.28
C MET A 151 16.71 1.97 18.61
N GLY A 152 16.22 0.74 18.81
CA GLY A 152 14.91 0.32 18.32
C GLY A 152 13.78 1.18 18.91
N ALA A 153 13.80 1.40 20.24
CA ALA A 153 12.81 2.23 20.93
C ALA A 153 12.84 3.69 20.45
N ALA A 154 14.05 4.27 20.26
CA ALA A 154 14.21 5.63 19.76
C ALA A 154 13.63 5.79 18.34
N ALA A 155 13.90 4.85 17.45
CA ALA A 155 13.35 4.87 16.09
C ALA A 155 11.83 4.73 16.08
N ALA A 156 11.25 3.83 16.90
CA ALA A 156 9.80 3.67 17.02
C ALA A 156 9.12 4.93 17.60
N ALA A 157 9.74 5.57 18.60
CA ALA A 157 9.24 6.84 19.16
C ALA A 157 9.25 7.95 18.09
N LEU A 158 10.33 8.06 17.32
CA LEU A 158 10.42 9.02 16.22
C LEU A 158 9.32 8.79 15.18
N GLN A 159 9.07 7.54 14.76
CA GLN A 159 7.98 7.21 13.83
C GLN A 159 6.62 7.68 14.36
N SER A 160 6.34 7.43 15.65
CA SER A 160 5.08 7.80 16.27
C SER A 160 4.88 9.32 16.33
N ILE A 161 5.93 10.06 16.68
CA ILE A 161 5.89 11.54 16.74
C ILE A 161 5.66 12.13 15.34
N VAL A 162 6.42 11.67 14.36
CA VAL A 162 6.28 12.16 12.98
C VAL A 162 4.91 11.80 12.40
N GLY A 163 4.44 10.56 12.62
CA GLY A 163 3.11 10.13 12.20
C GLY A 163 2.00 10.99 12.81
N PHE A 164 2.09 11.28 14.11
CA PHE A 164 1.14 12.17 14.80
C PHE A 164 1.15 13.58 14.21
N CYS A 165 2.33 14.18 14.01
CA CYS A 165 2.46 15.50 13.39
C CYS A 165 1.85 15.54 11.98
N LEU A 166 2.08 14.51 11.18
CA LEU A 166 1.51 14.42 9.82
C LEU A 166 -0.01 14.34 9.84
N ILE A 167 -0.59 13.55 10.74
CA ILE A 167 -2.05 13.48 10.90
C ILE A 167 -2.61 14.84 11.29
N MET A 168 -2.00 15.53 12.25
CA MET A 168 -2.44 16.86 12.69
C MET A 168 -2.38 17.87 11.56
N ILE A 169 -1.29 17.89 10.79
CA ILE A 169 -1.13 18.78 9.64
C ILE A 169 -2.18 18.46 8.57
N ALA A 170 -2.34 17.19 8.22
CA ALA A 170 -3.31 16.76 7.21
C ALA A 170 -4.75 17.10 7.62
N ASN A 171 -5.12 16.82 8.87
CA ASN A 171 -6.46 17.14 9.39
C ASN A 171 -6.71 18.68 9.40
N THR A 172 -5.72 19.46 9.82
CA THR A 172 -5.82 20.94 9.81
C THR A 172 -5.96 21.47 8.37
N ALA A 173 -5.22 20.91 7.42
CA ALA A 173 -5.36 21.27 6.02
C ALA A 173 -6.77 20.95 5.49
N ILE A 174 -7.29 19.75 5.78
CA ILE A 174 -8.63 19.35 5.36
C ILE A 174 -9.68 20.26 6.01
N ARG A 175 -9.58 20.52 7.31
CA ARG A 175 -10.50 21.42 8.02
C ARG A 175 -10.59 22.81 7.38
N LYS A 176 -9.50 23.30 6.80
CA LYS A 176 -9.48 24.59 6.10
C LYS A 176 -10.24 24.56 4.76
N PHE A 177 -10.24 23.43 4.06
CA PHE A 177 -10.86 23.28 2.73
C PHE A 177 -12.25 22.64 2.81
N ASP A 178 -12.52 21.82 3.82
CA ASP A 178 -13.74 21.03 3.96
C ASP A 178 -13.93 20.64 5.44
N SER A 179 -14.49 21.56 6.21
CA SER A 179 -14.66 21.39 7.66
C SER A 179 -15.52 20.20 8.04
N ASP A 180 -16.49 19.84 7.18
CA ASP A 180 -17.47 18.77 7.47
C ASP A 180 -16.85 17.37 7.37
N ASN A 181 -15.71 17.24 6.69
CA ASN A 181 -15.01 15.98 6.48
C ASN A 181 -13.69 15.89 7.26
N ALA A 182 -13.38 16.85 8.15
CA ALA A 182 -12.27 16.74 9.07
C ALA A 182 -12.56 15.69 10.16
N LEU A 183 -11.53 15.01 10.67
CA LEU A 183 -11.69 13.99 11.71
C LEU A 183 -11.94 14.60 13.09
N PHE A 184 -11.34 15.75 13.37
CA PHE A 184 -11.46 16.51 14.63
C PHE A 184 -11.07 17.97 14.43
#